data_76d244436c4e9c905920ed24c22a0146
#
_entry.id   76d244436c4e9c905920ed24c22a0146
#
_cell.length_a   1.000
_cell.length_b   1.000
_cell.length_c   1.000
_cell.angle_alpha   90.00
_cell.angle_beta   90.00
_cell.angle_gamma   90.00
#
_symmetry.space_group_name_H-M   'P 1'
#
loop_
_entity.id
_entity.type
_entity.pdbx_description
1 polymer ?
#
loop_
_entity_poly.entity_id
_entity_poly.type
_entity_poly.pdbx_seq_one_letter_code
_entity_poly.pdbx_strand_id
1 'polypeptide(L)'
;MSSVSSSTAADDLWSAPGRPRDPDAKREAILTAAATAFVRDGYGATSIDDVAARLGVSKPTVYYYAGSKQALLSACFMIALDAYSEAVEEGAVSGVDGRERLHQVVQKYVEITTTVFGRCLHRVPDVELTPPVRERLRAVKRKVDARIRDLLREGVRDGSLRTADVRMSTFAISGAMNSIAQWYSPEGKLSPEEIAERLWDSFSEGVRPR
;
A
#
# COMPACT_ATOMS: atom_id res chain seq x y z
N MET A 1 29.05 11.78 -8.88
CA MET A 1 29.65 10.90 -7.86
C MET A 1 29.12 11.35 -6.51
N SER A 2 28.23 10.59 -5.93
CA SER A 2 28.06 10.40 -4.48
C SER A 2 26.82 9.51 -4.29
N SER A 3 27.07 8.22 -4.27
CA SER A 3 26.12 7.20 -3.79
C SER A 3 26.11 7.29 -2.26
N VAL A 4 25.10 7.92 -1.67
CA VAL A 4 24.89 7.89 -0.22
C VAL A 4 24.04 6.66 0.12
N SER A 5 24.72 5.73 0.73
CA SER A 5 24.30 4.46 1.32
C SER A 5 23.02 4.53 2.14
N SER A 6 21.99 3.83 1.70
CA SER A 6 20.85 3.39 2.53
C SER A 6 21.19 2.19 3.44
N SER A 7 22.48 1.83 3.54
CA SER A 7 22.97 0.71 4.38
C SER A 7 23.12 1.06 5.86
N THR A 8 23.24 2.35 6.21
CA THR A 8 23.68 2.75 7.57
C THR A 8 22.60 2.59 8.65
N ALA A 9 21.32 2.72 8.30
CA ALA A 9 20.24 2.67 9.30
C ALA A 9 19.89 1.22 9.73
N ALA A 10 20.02 0.26 8.83
CA ALA A 10 19.77 -1.15 9.15
C ALA A 10 20.90 -1.75 9.99
N ASP A 11 22.17 -1.42 9.70
CA ASP A 11 23.33 -1.89 10.46
C ASP A 11 23.32 -1.40 11.93
N ASP A 12 22.84 -0.17 12.17
CA ASP A 12 22.73 0.41 13.52
C ASP A 12 21.67 -0.29 14.40
N LEU A 13 20.64 -0.87 13.81
CA LEU A 13 19.54 -1.52 14.55
C LEU A 13 19.98 -2.86 15.16
N TRP A 14 20.94 -3.55 14.54
CA TRP A 14 21.35 -4.90 14.92
C TRP A 14 22.68 -4.95 15.69
N SER A 15 23.56 -3.95 15.52
CA SER A 15 24.97 -4.01 15.92
C SER A 15 25.40 -3.03 17.01
N ALA A 16 24.61 -2.02 17.37
CA ALA A 16 25.02 -0.98 18.32
C ALA A 16 24.95 -1.47 19.79
N PRO A 17 26.09 -1.54 20.52
CA PRO A 17 26.07 -1.83 21.95
C PRO A 17 25.51 -0.60 22.71
N GLY A 18 24.45 -0.82 23.51
CA GLY A 18 23.93 0.17 24.45
C GLY A 18 22.60 0.85 24.08
N ARG A 19 21.99 0.58 22.92
CA ARG A 19 20.60 1.02 22.64
C ARG A 19 19.58 0.03 23.20
N PRO A 20 18.42 0.51 23.71
CA PRO A 20 17.31 -0.39 24.06
C PRO A 20 17.02 -1.27 22.85
N ARG A 21 16.97 -2.58 23.05
CA ARG A 21 16.53 -3.53 22.02
C ARG A 21 15.05 -3.27 21.82
N ASP A 22 14.70 -2.49 20.78
CA ASP A 22 13.32 -2.29 20.38
C ASP A 22 12.87 -3.49 19.51
N PRO A 23 12.11 -4.45 20.07
CA PRO A 23 11.65 -5.62 19.35
C PRO A 23 10.71 -5.25 18.19
N ASP A 24 9.95 -4.13 18.33
CA ASP A 24 8.98 -3.70 17.34
C ASP A 24 9.69 -3.10 16.13
N ALA A 25 10.71 -2.25 16.33
CA ALA A 25 11.54 -1.72 15.24
C ALA A 25 12.26 -2.84 14.46
N LYS A 26 12.73 -3.89 15.17
CA LYS A 26 13.35 -5.07 14.53
C LYS A 26 12.34 -5.87 13.70
N ARG A 27 11.15 -6.07 14.25
CA ARG A 27 10.07 -6.73 13.53
C ARG A 27 9.67 -5.96 12.28
N GLU A 28 9.54 -4.64 12.38
CA GLU A 28 9.23 -3.77 11.25
C GLU A 28 10.31 -3.83 10.16
N ALA A 29 11.59 -3.79 10.52
CA ALA A 29 12.69 -3.94 9.57
C ALA A 29 12.64 -5.28 8.82
N ILE A 30 12.32 -6.39 9.52
CA ILE A 30 12.16 -7.71 8.90
C ILE A 30 10.98 -7.73 7.94
N LEU A 31 9.83 -7.15 8.33
CA LEU A 31 8.64 -7.10 7.48
C LEU A 31 8.89 -6.25 6.23
N THR A 32 9.56 -5.11 6.37
CA THR A 32 9.95 -4.24 5.25
C THR A 32 10.89 -4.94 4.29
N ALA A 33 11.91 -5.64 4.80
CA ALA A 33 12.83 -6.42 3.97
C ALA A 33 12.12 -7.56 3.23
N ALA A 34 11.21 -8.26 3.91
CA ALA A 34 10.41 -9.33 3.30
C ALA A 34 9.48 -8.79 2.22
N ALA A 35 8.72 -7.73 2.49
CA ALA A 35 7.84 -7.09 1.52
C ALA A 35 8.63 -6.60 0.28
N THR A 36 9.81 -6.01 0.50
CA THR A 36 10.71 -5.59 -0.58
C THR A 36 11.15 -6.77 -1.44
N ALA A 37 11.52 -7.90 -0.82
CA ALA A 37 11.89 -9.11 -1.55
C ALA A 37 10.70 -9.70 -2.33
N PHE A 38 9.52 -9.77 -1.72
CA PHE A 38 8.30 -10.25 -2.38
C PHE A 38 7.89 -9.40 -3.58
N VAL A 39 8.05 -8.08 -3.48
CA VAL A 39 7.75 -7.14 -4.57
C VAL A 39 8.77 -7.25 -5.71
N ARG A 40 10.07 -7.38 -5.40
CA ARG A 40 11.15 -7.35 -6.38
C ARG A 40 11.34 -8.70 -7.06
N ASP A 41 11.42 -9.77 -6.27
CA ASP A 41 11.83 -11.09 -6.74
C ASP A 41 10.62 -12.04 -6.91
N GLY A 42 9.47 -11.66 -6.36
CA GLY A 42 8.28 -12.49 -6.28
C GLY A 42 8.24 -13.36 -5.02
N TYR A 43 7.02 -13.62 -4.51
CA TYR A 43 6.85 -14.44 -3.31
C TYR A 43 7.43 -15.85 -3.46
N GLY A 44 7.16 -16.52 -4.59
CA GLY A 44 7.63 -17.89 -4.83
C GLY A 44 9.15 -18.02 -4.75
N ALA A 45 9.88 -17.08 -5.37
CA ALA A 45 11.34 -17.10 -5.47
C ALA A 45 12.06 -16.63 -4.20
N THR A 46 11.39 -15.91 -3.30
CA THR A 46 11.99 -15.39 -2.06
C THR A 46 12.07 -16.47 -0.98
N SER A 47 13.18 -16.58 -0.26
CA SER A 47 13.37 -17.42 0.91
C SER A 47 13.58 -16.60 2.19
N ILE A 48 13.49 -17.25 3.36
CA ILE A 48 13.86 -16.62 4.65
C ILE A 48 15.36 -16.29 4.69
N ASP A 49 16.20 -17.06 4.01
CA ASP A 49 17.63 -16.79 3.92
C ASP A 49 17.91 -15.50 3.14
N ASP A 50 17.13 -15.21 2.08
CA ASP A 50 17.25 -13.96 1.33
C ASP A 50 16.88 -12.74 2.19
N VAL A 51 15.82 -12.87 3.02
CA VAL A 51 15.42 -11.81 3.96
C VAL A 51 16.51 -11.59 5.03
N ALA A 52 17.06 -12.68 5.59
CA ALA A 52 18.13 -12.61 6.59
C ALA A 52 19.40 -11.96 6.01
N ALA A 53 19.81 -12.36 4.80
CA ALA A 53 20.98 -11.82 4.12
C ALA A 53 20.85 -10.32 3.84
N ARG A 54 19.65 -9.82 3.46
CA ARG A 54 19.39 -8.38 3.24
C ARG A 54 19.55 -7.53 4.48
N LEU A 55 19.30 -8.11 5.64
CA LEU A 55 19.37 -7.43 6.94
C LEU A 55 20.70 -7.66 7.66
N GLY A 56 21.59 -8.50 7.12
CA GLY A 56 22.83 -8.88 7.79
C GLY A 56 22.61 -9.67 9.09
N VAL A 57 21.46 -10.38 9.20
CA VAL A 57 21.11 -11.14 10.42
C VAL A 57 21.09 -12.65 10.17
N SER A 58 21.07 -13.43 11.26
CA SER A 58 20.93 -14.87 11.14
C SER A 58 19.50 -15.30 10.79
N LYS A 59 19.36 -16.43 10.08
CA LYS A 59 18.05 -17.04 9.79
C LYS A 59 17.22 -17.32 11.06
N PRO A 60 17.77 -17.84 12.17
CA PRO A 60 17.05 -17.96 13.43
C PRO A 60 16.47 -16.62 13.95
N THR A 61 17.19 -15.52 13.72
CA THR A 61 16.67 -14.19 14.09
C THR A 61 15.39 -13.85 13.35
N VAL A 62 15.34 -14.09 12.04
CA VAL A 62 14.12 -13.84 11.25
C VAL A 62 12.97 -14.74 11.70
N TYR A 63 13.24 -16.03 11.97
CA TYR A 63 12.22 -16.94 12.50
C TYR A 63 11.68 -16.52 13.87
N TYR A 64 12.54 -16.01 14.75
CA TYR A 64 12.14 -15.52 16.07
C TYR A 64 11.11 -14.40 16.00
N TYR A 65 11.28 -13.43 15.08
CA TYR A 65 10.38 -12.29 14.95
C TYR A 65 9.18 -12.54 14.04
N ALA A 66 9.26 -13.49 13.13
CA ALA A 66 8.29 -13.63 12.04
C ALA A 66 7.68 -15.04 11.87
N GLY A 67 8.25 -16.05 12.50
CA GLY A 67 7.76 -17.43 12.48
C GLY A 67 8.02 -18.17 11.17
N SER A 68 7.42 -17.74 10.07
CA SER A 68 7.55 -18.41 8.77
C SER A 68 7.42 -17.42 7.60
N LYS A 69 7.81 -17.83 6.39
CA LYS A 69 7.60 -17.04 5.17
C LYS A 69 6.12 -16.69 4.96
N GLN A 70 5.22 -17.62 5.24
CA GLN A 70 3.79 -17.40 5.18
C GLN A 70 3.30 -16.42 6.24
N ALA A 71 3.87 -16.45 7.44
CA ALA A 71 3.55 -15.51 8.51
C ALA A 71 4.06 -14.09 8.17
N LEU A 72 5.25 -13.98 7.55
CA LEU A 72 5.74 -12.70 7.00
C LEU A 72 4.79 -12.12 5.98
N LEU A 73 4.37 -12.92 4.99
CA LEU A 73 3.42 -12.48 3.97
C LEU A 73 2.11 -12.01 4.60
N SER A 74 1.56 -12.81 5.51
CA SER A 74 0.33 -12.47 6.23
C SER A 74 0.44 -11.14 6.98
N ALA A 75 1.56 -10.91 7.68
CA ALA A 75 1.80 -9.68 8.41
C ALA A 75 1.93 -8.47 7.47
N CYS A 76 2.66 -8.60 6.35
CA CYS A 76 2.77 -7.54 5.33
C CYS A 76 1.38 -7.15 4.76
N PHE A 77 0.54 -8.15 4.48
CA PHE A 77 -0.81 -7.92 4.00
C PHE A 77 -1.69 -7.24 5.05
N MET A 78 -1.62 -7.66 6.32
CA MET A 78 -2.40 -7.04 7.39
C MET A 78 -2.06 -5.57 7.57
N ILE A 79 -0.77 -5.20 7.54
CA ILE A 79 -0.34 -3.78 7.59
C ILE A 79 -0.97 -2.97 6.45
N ALA A 80 -0.90 -3.46 5.22
CA ALA A 80 -1.50 -2.76 4.08
C ALA A 80 -3.03 -2.68 4.20
N LEU A 81 -3.69 -3.76 4.58
CA LEU A 81 -5.16 -3.83 4.69
C LEU A 81 -5.70 -2.89 5.78
N ASP A 82 -5.00 -2.79 6.91
CA ASP A 82 -5.38 -1.89 7.99
C ASP A 82 -5.17 -0.44 7.54
N ALA A 83 -4.03 -0.11 6.90
CA ALA A 83 -3.79 1.21 6.34
C ALA A 83 -4.87 1.62 5.30
N TYR A 84 -5.25 0.74 4.36
CA TYR A 84 -6.34 1.03 3.42
C TYR A 84 -7.69 1.23 4.11
N SER A 85 -7.97 0.44 5.15
CA SER A 85 -9.22 0.56 5.91
C SER A 85 -9.32 1.89 6.65
N GLU A 86 -8.21 2.37 7.22
CA GLU A 86 -8.10 3.66 7.92
C GLU A 86 -8.16 4.83 6.93
N ALA A 87 -7.36 4.80 5.87
CA ALA A 87 -7.30 5.84 4.86
C ALA A 87 -8.67 6.18 4.24
N VAL A 88 -9.46 5.15 3.97
CA VAL A 88 -10.80 5.31 3.38
C VAL A 88 -11.77 5.98 4.36
N GLU A 89 -11.69 5.68 5.65
CA GLU A 89 -12.53 6.34 6.66
C GLU A 89 -12.09 7.77 6.93
N GLU A 90 -10.79 8.00 7.10
CA GLU A 90 -10.24 9.34 7.31
C GLU A 90 -10.49 10.28 6.11
N GLY A 91 -10.19 9.82 4.90
CA GLY A 91 -10.43 10.59 3.69
C GLY A 91 -11.90 10.93 3.50
N ALA A 92 -12.79 10.00 3.83
CA ALA A 92 -14.23 10.17 3.66
C ALA A 92 -14.88 11.19 4.61
N VAL A 93 -14.19 11.63 5.64
CA VAL A 93 -14.67 12.72 6.55
C VAL A 93 -13.89 14.02 6.38
N SER A 94 -12.86 14.03 5.52
CA SER A 94 -11.96 15.16 5.28
C SER A 94 -12.40 15.90 4.02
N GLY A 95 -13.24 16.91 4.17
CA GLY A 95 -13.71 17.75 3.05
C GLY A 95 -15.12 18.29 3.27
N VAL A 96 -15.46 19.34 2.55
CA VAL A 96 -16.76 20.06 2.70
C VAL A 96 -17.87 19.43 1.85
N ASP A 97 -17.53 18.72 0.77
CA ASP A 97 -18.46 18.09 -0.16
C ASP A 97 -17.99 16.71 -0.62
N GLY A 98 -18.81 16.02 -1.43
CA GLY A 98 -18.52 14.67 -1.92
C GLY A 98 -17.29 14.62 -2.82
N ARG A 99 -17.00 15.69 -3.59
CA ARG A 99 -15.82 15.79 -4.45
C ARG A 99 -14.54 15.84 -3.63
N GLU A 100 -14.46 16.74 -2.65
CA GLU A 100 -13.28 16.87 -1.80
C GLU A 100 -13.00 15.59 -1.01
N ARG A 101 -14.04 14.99 -0.42
CA ARG A 101 -13.90 13.73 0.33
C ARG A 101 -13.41 12.60 -0.55
N LEU A 102 -13.91 12.48 -1.77
CA LEU A 102 -13.44 11.47 -2.71
C LEU A 102 -11.98 11.73 -3.12
N HIS A 103 -11.60 12.99 -3.34
CA HIS A 103 -10.22 13.37 -3.63
C HIS A 103 -9.27 12.97 -2.49
N GLN A 104 -9.63 13.24 -1.24
CA GLN A 104 -8.86 12.82 -0.06
C GLN A 104 -8.70 11.29 0.02
N VAL A 105 -9.76 10.54 -0.29
CA VAL A 105 -9.68 9.08 -0.36
C VAL A 105 -8.71 8.63 -1.45
N VAL A 106 -8.74 9.24 -2.63
CA VAL A 106 -7.82 8.93 -3.74
C VAL A 106 -6.37 9.21 -3.34
N GLN A 107 -6.08 10.36 -2.73
CA GLN A 107 -4.75 10.73 -2.28
C GLN A 107 -4.20 9.71 -1.28
N LYS A 108 -4.92 9.45 -0.19
CA LYS A 108 -4.52 8.49 0.84
C LYS A 108 -4.36 7.06 0.27
N TYR A 109 -5.24 6.66 -0.63
CA TYR A 109 -5.15 5.35 -1.27
C TYR A 109 -3.88 5.22 -2.11
N VAL A 110 -3.53 6.23 -2.89
CA VAL A 110 -2.31 6.25 -3.72
C VAL A 110 -1.06 6.21 -2.85
N GLU A 111 -1.02 7.00 -1.77
CA GLU A 111 0.08 6.97 -0.79
C GLU A 111 0.34 5.54 -0.29
N ILE A 112 -0.70 4.83 0.12
CA ILE A 112 -0.55 3.45 0.61
C ILE A 112 -0.13 2.51 -0.52
N THR A 113 -0.74 2.63 -1.71
CA THR A 113 -0.42 1.80 -2.88
C THR A 113 1.05 1.88 -3.28
N THR A 114 1.68 3.03 -3.07
CA THR A 114 3.10 3.27 -3.39
C THR A 114 4.06 2.79 -2.30
N THR A 115 3.59 2.50 -1.09
CA THR A 115 4.42 1.89 -0.04
C THR A 115 4.86 0.47 -0.43
N VAL A 116 5.88 -0.05 0.23
CA VAL A 116 6.32 -1.43 0.00
C VAL A 116 5.23 -2.45 0.35
N PHE A 117 4.46 -2.20 1.42
CA PHE A 117 3.36 -3.09 1.84
C PHE A 117 2.17 -3.01 0.89
N GLY A 118 1.80 -1.82 0.42
CA GLY A 118 0.76 -1.63 -0.59
C GLY A 118 1.12 -2.31 -1.91
N ARG A 119 2.34 -2.14 -2.40
CA ARG A 119 2.84 -2.85 -3.59
C ARG A 119 2.85 -4.37 -3.39
N CYS A 120 3.25 -4.85 -2.22
CA CYS A 120 3.22 -6.28 -1.89
C CYS A 120 1.80 -6.84 -1.99
N LEU A 121 0.79 -6.13 -1.44
CA LEU A 121 -0.62 -6.52 -1.50
C LEU A 121 -1.13 -6.65 -2.94
N HIS A 122 -0.70 -5.78 -3.85
CA HIS A 122 -1.18 -5.78 -5.24
C HIS A 122 -0.38 -6.69 -6.17
N ARG A 123 0.88 -7.03 -5.84
CA ARG A 123 1.76 -7.83 -6.70
C ARG A 123 1.78 -9.31 -6.34
N VAL A 124 1.55 -9.67 -5.07
CA VAL A 124 1.51 -11.07 -4.66
C VAL A 124 0.11 -11.65 -4.94
N PRO A 125 0.00 -12.78 -5.65
CA PRO A 125 -1.30 -13.38 -5.98
C PRO A 125 -2.08 -13.81 -4.75
N ASP A 126 -3.40 -13.65 -4.76
CA ASP A 126 -4.32 -14.02 -3.67
C ASP A 126 -4.24 -15.54 -3.31
N VAL A 127 -3.80 -16.38 -4.26
CA VAL A 127 -3.63 -17.83 -4.03
C VAL A 127 -2.56 -18.14 -2.99
N GLU A 128 -1.58 -17.26 -2.81
CA GLU A 128 -0.51 -17.40 -1.82
C GLU A 128 -0.98 -17.06 -0.39
N LEU A 129 -2.18 -16.54 -0.22
CA LEU A 129 -2.70 -16.11 1.08
C LEU A 129 -3.37 -17.25 1.83
N THR A 130 -3.23 -17.23 3.16
CA THR A 130 -4.05 -18.08 4.03
C THR A 130 -5.53 -17.70 3.94
N PRO A 131 -6.47 -18.63 4.20
CA PRO A 131 -7.90 -18.33 4.11
C PRO A 131 -8.34 -17.11 4.93
N PRO A 132 -7.89 -16.91 6.21
CA PRO A 132 -8.26 -15.72 6.98
C PRO A 132 -7.79 -14.39 6.35
N VAL A 133 -6.55 -14.35 5.85
CA VAL A 133 -5.99 -13.14 5.20
C VAL A 133 -6.73 -12.83 3.90
N ARG A 134 -7.05 -13.87 3.12
CA ARG A 134 -7.84 -13.73 1.88
C ARG A 134 -9.25 -13.20 2.15
N GLU A 135 -9.87 -13.65 3.23
CA GLU A 135 -11.18 -13.13 3.65
C GLU A 135 -11.11 -11.67 4.09
N ARG A 136 -10.10 -11.31 4.88
CA ARG A 136 -9.84 -9.91 5.26
C ARG A 136 -9.62 -9.02 4.04
N LEU A 137 -8.81 -9.47 3.08
CA LEU A 137 -8.58 -8.77 1.80
C LEU A 137 -9.90 -8.50 1.06
N ARG A 138 -10.76 -9.51 0.94
CA ARG A 138 -12.07 -9.35 0.29
C ARG A 138 -12.97 -8.37 1.05
N ALA A 139 -12.94 -8.40 2.38
CA ALA A 139 -13.71 -7.48 3.21
C ALA A 139 -13.27 -6.03 3.02
N VAL A 140 -11.94 -5.77 3.03
CA VAL A 140 -11.41 -4.43 2.81
C VAL A 140 -11.69 -3.94 1.39
N LYS A 141 -11.50 -4.78 0.35
CA LYS A 141 -11.86 -4.43 -1.03
C LYS A 141 -13.34 -4.00 -1.14
N ARG A 142 -14.27 -4.75 -0.53
CA ARG A 142 -15.70 -4.38 -0.52
C ARG A 142 -15.96 -3.07 0.22
N LYS A 143 -15.27 -2.83 1.35
CA LYS A 143 -15.39 -1.59 2.13
C LYS A 143 -14.95 -0.37 1.31
N VAL A 144 -13.78 -0.46 0.68
CA VAL A 144 -13.23 0.60 -0.18
C VAL A 144 -14.18 0.90 -1.34
N ASP A 145 -14.63 -0.12 -2.07
CA ASP A 145 -15.58 0.03 -3.18
C ASP A 145 -16.90 0.66 -2.74
N ALA A 146 -17.45 0.24 -1.61
CA ALA A 146 -18.68 0.81 -1.07
C ALA A 146 -18.49 2.29 -0.74
N ARG A 147 -17.37 2.64 -0.10
CA ARG A 147 -17.11 4.02 0.32
C ARG A 147 -16.92 4.96 -0.88
N ILE A 148 -16.12 4.56 -1.87
CA ILE A 148 -15.96 5.33 -3.12
C ILE A 148 -17.32 5.55 -3.79
N ARG A 149 -18.15 4.52 -3.86
CA ARG A 149 -19.50 4.59 -4.45
C ARG A 149 -20.41 5.54 -3.70
N ASP A 150 -20.34 5.54 -2.37
CA ASP A 150 -21.16 6.42 -1.54
C ASP A 150 -20.71 7.88 -1.67
N LEU A 151 -19.41 8.16 -1.73
CA LEU A 151 -18.88 9.51 -1.97
C LEU A 151 -19.23 10.03 -3.38
N LEU A 152 -19.20 9.16 -4.39
CA LEU A 152 -19.68 9.52 -5.74
C LEU A 152 -21.18 9.89 -5.71
N ARG A 153 -22.02 9.14 -4.99
CA ARG A 153 -23.44 9.45 -4.84
C ARG A 153 -23.66 10.75 -4.06
N GLU A 154 -22.85 10.97 -3.03
CA GLU A 154 -22.88 12.22 -2.25
C GLU A 154 -22.55 13.41 -3.14
N GLY A 155 -21.42 13.37 -3.89
CA GLY A 155 -21.02 14.43 -4.80
C GLY A 155 -22.03 14.70 -5.93
N VAL A 156 -22.72 13.67 -6.42
CA VAL A 156 -23.83 13.86 -7.37
C VAL A 156 -25.02 14.55 -6.71
N ARG A 157 -25.32 14.22 -5.46
CA ARG A 157 -26.47 14.80 -4.71
C ARG A 157 -26.22 16.26 -4.30
N ASP A 158 -24.99 16.58 -3.88
CA ASP A 158 -24.61 17.94 -3.49
C ASP A 158 -24.20 18.83 -4.68
N GLY A 159 -24.10 18.24 -5.89
CA GLY A 159 -23.76 18.94 -7.14
C GLY A 159 -22.26 19.15 -7.35
N SER A 160 -21.40 18.67 -6.46
CA SER A 160 -19.94 18.79 -6.57
C SER A 160 -19.31 17.82 -7.60
N LEU A 161 -20.03 16.75 -7.94
CA LEU A 161 -19.65 15.78 -8.97
C LEU A 161 -20.79 15.54 -9.97
N ARG A 162 -20.41 15.11 -11.18
CA ARG A 162 -21.35 14.66 -12.20
C ARG A 162 -20.84 13.36 -12.86
N THR A 163 -21.65 12.31 -12.83
CA THR A 163 -21.39 11.07 -13.53
C THR A 163 -22.67 10.50 -14.12
N ALA A 164 -22.58 9.85 -15.28
CA ALA A 164 -23.70 9.14 -15.88
C ALA A 164 -23.95 7.77 -15.21
N ASP A 165 -22.91 7.17 -14.65
CA ASP A 165 -22.98 5.85 -14.01
C ASP A 165 -21.99 5.76 -12.84
N VAL A 166 -22.52 5.82 -11.62
CA VAL A 166 -21.76 5.71 -10.37
C VAL A 166 -20.97 4.39 -10.29
N ARG A 167 -21.53 3.29 -10.79
CA ARG A 167 -20.88 1.97 -10.75
C ARG A 167 -19.66 1.94 -11.67
N MET A 168 -19.80 2.43 -12.88
CA MET A 168 -18.69 2.49 -13.85
C MET A 168 -17.61 3.46 -13.38
N SER A 169 -17.98 4.61 -12.80
CA SER A 169 -17.02 5.54 -12.22
C SER A 169 -16.27 4.91 -11.04
N THR A 170 -16.95 4.14 -10.18
CA THR A 170 -16.29 3.38 -9.10
C THR A 170 -15.23 2.44 -9.66
N PHE A 171 -15.57 1.64 -10.69
CA PHE A 171 -14.62 0.70 -11.30
C PHE A 171 -13.45 1.41 -11.98
N ALA A 172 -13.70 2.54 -12.64
CA ALA A 172 -12.64 3.32 -13.28
C ALA A 172 -11.64 3.86 -12.26
N ILE A 173 -12.12 4.48 -11.17
CA ILE A 173 -11.26 4.99 -10.09
C ILE A 173 -10.50 3.86 -9.42
N SER A 174 -11.20 2.83 -8.94
CA SER A 174 -10.57 1.70 -8.22
C SER A 174 -9.55 0.98 -9.12
N GLY A 175 -9.88 0.77 -10.39
CA GLY A 175 -8.99 0.14 -11.36
C GLY A 175 -7.72 0.95 -11.60
N ALA A 176 -7.85 2.26 -11.78
CA ALA A 176 -6.72 3.16 -11.98
C ALA A 176 -5.81 3.19 -10.74
N MET A 177 -6.37 3.36 -9.54
CA MET A 177 -5.60 3.34 -8.29
C MET A 177 -4.87 2.02 -8.08
N ASN A 178 -5.54 0.88 -8.30
CA ASN A 178 -4.92 -0.45 -8.14
C ASN A 178 -3.78 -0.69 -9.13
N SER A 179 -3.87 -0.13 -10.36
CA SER A 179 -2.84 -0.29 -11.39
C SER A 179 -1.50 0.36 -11.02
N ILE A 180 -1.51 1.37 -10.14
CA ILE A 180 -0.30 2.13 -9.74
C ILE A 180 0.78 1.18 -9.20
N ALA A 181 0.41 0.19 -8.39
CA ALA A 181 1.36 -0.77 -7.83
C ALA A 181 2.15 -1.56 -8.89
N GLN A 182 1.66 -1.65 -10.13
CA GLN A 182 2.33 -2.41 -11.20
C GLN A 182 3.45 -1.61 -11.88
N TRP A 183 3.27 -0.30 -12.03
CA TRP A 183 4.20 0.55 -12.76
C TRP A 183 4.97 1.54 -11.89
N TYR A 184 4.53 1.80 -10.66
CA TYR A 184 5.22 2.72 -9.74
C TYR A 184 6.62 2.20 -9.38
N SER A 185 7.60 3.10 -9.45
CA SER A 185 8.96 2.90 -8.94
C SER A 185 9.32 4.04 -7.98
N PRO A 186 9.89 3.73 -6.79
CA PRO A 186 10.38 4.75 -5.87
C PRO A 186 11.48 5.64 -6.47
N GLU A 187 12.23 5.14 -7.46
CA GLU A 187 13.26 5.87 -8.20
C GLU A 187 12.67 6.62 -9.41
N GLY A 188 11.36 6.53 -9.61
CA GLY A 188 10.63 7.19 -10.68
C GLY A 188 10.60 8.71 -10.54
N LYS A 189 10.14 9.38 -11.59
CA LYS A 189 10.11 10.86 -11.63
C LYS A 189 8.96 11.49 -10.86
N LEU A 190 7.90 10.72 -10.59
CA LEU A 190 6.68 11.22 -9.96
C LEU A 190 6.62 10.79 -8.50
N SER A 191 6.31 11.73 -7.62
CA SER A 191 5.99 11.44 -6.24
C SER A 191 4.60 10.80 -6.12
N PRO A 192 4.28 10.11 -5.01
CA PRO A 192 2.93 9.60 -4.75
C PRO A 192 1.85 10.69 -4.84
N GLU A 193 2.13 11.88 -4.31
CA GLU A 193 1.25 13.04 -4.35
C GLU A 193 1.00 13.50 -5.79
N GLU A 194 2.06 13.63 -6.59
CA GLU A 194 1.92 14.00 -8.01
C GLU A 194 1.11 12.96 -8.81
N ILE A 195 1.27 11.68 -8.48
CA ILE A 195 0.50 10.61 -9.10
C ILE A 195 -0.99 10.75 -8.73
N ALA A 196 -1.29 10.98 -7.45
CA ALA A 196 -2.65 11.14 -6.96
C ALA A 196 -3.34 12.34 -7.62
N GLU A 197 -2.68 13.50 -7.69
CA GLU A 197 -3.21 14.71 -8.32
C GLU A 197 -3.47 14.50 -9.83
N ARG A 198 -2.52 13.95 -10.57
CA ARG A 198 -2.70 13.68 -12.01
C ARG A 198 -3.80 12.66 -12.28
N LEU A 199 -3.93 11.66 -11.42
CA LEU A 199 -5.03 10.70 -11.51
C LEU A 199 -6.36 11.38 -11.25
N TRP A 200 -6.42 12.22 -10.21
CA TRP A 200 -7.61 12.98 -9.85
C TRP A 200 -8.03 13.94 -10.96
N ASP A 201 -7.12 14.71 -11.53
CA ASP A 201 -7.38 15.62 -12.65
C ASP A 201 -7.94 14.86 -13.86
N SER A 202 -7.32 13.71 -14.20
CA SER A 202 -7.78 12.87 -15.31
C SER A 202 -9.21 12.35 -15.10
N PHE A 203 -9.56 12.09 -13.84
CA PHE A 203 -10.89 11.61 -13.47
C PHE A 203 -11.92 12.76 -13.39
N SER A 204 -11.59 13.87 -12.74
CA SER A 204 -12.51 14.98 -12.46
C SER A 204 -12.77 15.87 -13.68
N GLU A 205 -11.78 16.05 -14.53
CA GLU A 205 -11.87 16.87 -15.75
C GLU A 205 -12.15 16.04 -17.01
N GLY A 206 -11.79 14.75 -16.99
CA GLY A 206 -11.93 13.86 -18.14
C GLY A 206 -10.91 14.12 -19.25
N VAL A 207 -11.13 13.49 -20.42
CA VAL A 207 -10.21 13.53 -21.58
C VAL A 207 -10.79 14.29 -22.78
N ARG A 208 -11.85 15.06 -22.60
CA ARG A 208 -12.46 15.85 -23.67
C ARG A 208 -11.72 17.18 -23.84
N PRO A 209 -11.62 17.70 -25.07
CA PRO A 209 -11.17 19.07 -25.30
C PRO A 209 -12.07 20.04 -24.53
N ARG A 210 -11.46 21.09 -23.99
CA ARG A 210 -12.17 22.21 -23.33
C ARG A 210 -12.89 23.07 -24.36
#